data_38aa47cd5ba72e54d9bfe67c94a309cb
#
_entry.id   38aa47cd5ba72e54d9bfe67c94a309cb
#
_cell.length_a   1.000
_cell.length_b   1.000
_cell.length_c   1.000
_cell.angle_alpha   90.00
_cell.angle_beta   90.00
_cell.angle_gamma   90.00
#
_symmetry.space_group_name_H-M   'P 1'
#
loop_
_entity.id
_entity.type
_entity.pdbx_description
1 polymer ?
#
loop_
_entity_poly.entity_id
_entity_poly.type
_entity_poly.pdbx_seq_one_letter_code
_entity_poly.pdbx_strand_id
1 'polypeptide(L)'
;MRDILQEIARGRRLLLFLDYDGTLVPIKKAPELAVLRSSRRRLLERLSQNIFVCIVSGRSLADIQKLTAIKDIAYIGNHGLEISCRGRGWIHPEAKRIKPVLKDVLERIRRKTGDWPGLLVEDKGLTGSVHYRRLAVPLPKKLREITEHEVRLRNRELKLTEGKKVFEIRPNIKWDKGKGVREFIRWLDIKQPALRVYIGDDQTDEDAFRALGRSDITILVGRRRDSHACSRLPDVAAVWKFLGALLSISPPPPSKNRRGHVSW
;
A
#
# COMPACT_ATOMS: atom_id res chain seq x y z
N MET A 1 -1.15 -20.62 -8.76
CA MET A 1 -2.37 -20.69 -7.91
C MET A 1 -2.54 -22.03 -7.22
N ARG A 2 -2.46 -23.16 -7.94
CA ARG A 2 -2.53 -24.52 -7.33
C ARG A 2 -1.49 -24.70 -6.22
N ASP A 3 -0.27 -24.20 -6.42
CA ASP A 3 0.82 -24.31 -5.45
C ASP A 3 0.52 -23.59 -4.11
N ILE A 4 -0.08 -22.39 -4.15
CA ILE A 4 -0.49 -21.67 -2.93
C ILE A 4 -1.52 -22.48 -2.15
N LEU A 5 -2.53 -23.00 -2.86
CA LEU A 5 -3.59 -23.78 -2.26
C LEU A 5 -3.05 -25.06 -1.64
N GLN A 6 -2.09 -25.72 -2.32
CA GLN A 6 -1.43 -26.93 -1.81
C GLN A 6 -0.58 -26.65 -0.56
N GLU A 7 0.19 -25.56 -0.53
CA GLU A 7 1.01 -25.18 0.62
C GLU A 7 0.16 -24.86 1.87
N ILE A 8 -0.99 -24.20 1.68
CA ILE A 8 -1.93 -23.95 2.77
C ILE A 8 -2.56 -25.26 3.26
N ALA A 9 -2.95 -26.15 2.33
CA ALA A 9 -3.51 -27.46 2.69
C ALA A 9 -2.49 -28.34 3.45
N ARG A 10 -1.19 -28.12 3.26
CA ARG A 10 -0.09 -28.74 4.03
C ARG A 10 0.14 -28.09 5.40
N GLY A 11 -0.70 -27.12 5.81
CA GLY A 11 -0.58 -26.45 7.08
C GLY A 11 0.46 -25.34 7.14
N ARG A 12 1.03 -24.92 6.00
CA ARG A 12 2.00 -23.82 5.96
C ARG A 12 1.32 -22.49 6.27
N ARG A 13 1.88 -21.70 7.18
CA ARG A 13 1.36 -20.36 7.50
C ARG A 13 1.46 -19.44 6.29
N LEU A 14 0.44 -18.61 6.05
CA LEU A 14 0.39 -17.66 4.95
C LEU A 14 0.43 -16.22 5.47
N LEU A 15 1.35 -15.42 4.94
CA LEU A 15 1.39 -13.97 5.04
C LEU A 15 0.94 -13.39 3.70
N LEU A 16 -0.22 -12.76 3.70
CA LEU A 16 -0.84 -12.21 2.51
C LEU A 16 -0.71 -10.68 2.51
N PHE A 17 0.09 -10.15 1.60
CA PHE A 17 0.27 -8.72 1.36
C PHE A 17 -0.56 -8.31 0.15
N LEU A 18 -1.42 -7.32 0.32
CA LEU A 18 -2.37 -6.87 -0.70
C LEU A 18 -2.19 -5.37 -0.93
N ASP A 19 -1.82 -4.98 -2.15
CA ASP A 19 -1.98 -3.59 -2.54
C ASP A 19 -3.47 -3.23 -2.61
N TYR A 20 -3.79 -1.94 -2.57
CA TYR A 20 -5.16 -1.46 -2.47
C TYR A 20 -5.72 -0.95 -3.80
N ASP A 21 -5.16 0.16 -4.32
CA ASP A 21 -5.68 0.85 -5.51
C ASP A 21 -5.25 0.14 -6.79
N GLY A 22 -6.17 -0.43 -7.55
CA GLY A 22 -5.88 -1.25 -8.73
C GLY A 22 -5.86 -2.75 -8.42
N THR A 23 -5.72 -3.13 -7.15
CA THR A 23 -5.65 -4.51 -6.68
C THR A 23 -6.92 -4.96 -5.95
N LEU A 24 -7.26 -4.34 -4.83
CA LEU A 24 -8.50 -4.61 -4.07
C LEU A 24 -9.70 -3.79 -4.55
N VAL A 25 -9.44 -2.57 -5.04
CA VAL A 25 -10.44 -1.68 -5.62
C VAL A 25 -9.99 -1.21 -6.99
N PRO A 26 -10.89 -1.03 -7.97
CA PRO A 26 -10.52 -0.43 -9.24
C PRO A 26 -10.01 1.01 -9.04
N ILE A 27 -9.05 1.43 -9.85
CA ILE A 27 -8.57 2.82 -9.85
C ILE A 27 -9.75 3.76 -10.12
N LYS A 28 -9.94 4.75 -9.24
CA LYS A 28 -11.04 5.71 -9.29
C LYS A 28 -10.58 7.08 -9.80
N LYS A 29 -11.56 7.90 -10.20
CA LYS A 29 -11.30 9.29 -10.64
C LYS A 29 -10.84 10.19 -9.48
N ALA A 30 -11.23 9.85 -8.25
CA ALA A 30 -10.86 10.56 -7.03
C ALA A 30 -10.51 9.56 -5.92
N PRO A 31 -9.50 9.85 -5.07
CA PRO A 31 -9.02 8.94 -4.03
C PRO A 31 -10.12 8.50 -3.06
N GLU A 32 -11.00 9.42 -2.67
CA GLU A 32 -12.10 9.20 -1.73
C GLU A 32 -13.17 8.23 -2.23
N LEU A 33 -13.25 8.01 -3.54
CA LEU A 33 -14.21 7.08 -4.16
C LEU A 33 -13.75 5.62 -4.14
N ALA A 34 -12.53 5.36 -3.72
CA ALA A 34 -11.96 4.01 -3.69
C ALA A 34 -12.35 3.26 -2.40
N VAL A 35 -13.64 3.21 -2.08
CA VAL A 35 -14.16 2.57 -0.87
C VAL A 35 -14.29 1.06 -1.06
N LEU A 36 -13.90 0.30 -0.06
CA LEU A 36 -14.06 -1.15 -0.05
C LEU A 36 -15.51 -1.53 0.23
N ARG A 37 -16.13 -2.27 -0.69
CA ARG A 37 -17.53 -2.73 -0.54
C ARG A 37 -17.68 -3.65 0.68
N SER A 38 -18.82 -3.58 1.37
CA SER A 38 -19.07 -4.35 2.61
C SER A 38 -18.92 -5.87 2.44
N SER A 39 -19.29 -6.45 1.30
CA SER A 39 -19.08 -7.88 1.02
C SER A 39 -17.60 -8.25 0.95
N ARG A 40 -16.79 -7.40 0.33
CA ARG A 40 -15.35 -7.58 0.21
C ARG A 40 -14.63 -7.38 1.54
N ARG A 41 -15.07 -6.42 2.34
CA ARG A 41 -14.61 -6.23 3.71
C ARG A 41 -14.82 -7.47 4.55
N ARG A 42 -16.07 -8.01 4.59
CA ARG A 42 -16.38 -9.26 5.31
C ARG A 42 -15.53 -10.45 4.87
N LEU A 43 -15.19 -10.54 3.58
CA LEU A 43 -14.30 -11.59 3.10
C LEU A 43 -12.89 -11.44 3.68
N LEU A 44 -12.31 -10.23 3.69
CA LEU A 44 -10.99 -10.00 4.30
C LEU A 44 -11.00 -10.21 5.80
N GLU A 45 -12.06 -9.80 6.51
CA GLU A 45 -12.26 -10.05 7.94
C GLU A 45 -12.28 -11.56 8.25
N ARG A 46 -12.96 -12.34 7.43
CA ARG A 46 -12.96 -13.82 7.56
C ARG A 46 -11.60 -14.44 7.24
N LEU A 47 -10.92 -13.96 6.20
CA LEU A 47 -9.57 -14.43 5.88
C LEU A 47 -8.60 -14.13 7.02
N SER A 48 -8.69 -12.94 7.64
CA SER A 48 -7.76 -12.54 8.70
C SER A 48 -7.89 -13.36 9.99
N GLN A 49 -8.95 -14.15 10.14
CA GLN A 49 -9.09 -15.11 11.24
C GLN A 49 -8.12 -16.30 11.12
N ASN A 50 -7.76 -16.66 9.87
CA ASN A 50 -6.98 -17.88 9.58
C ASN A 50 -5.64 -17.57 8.89
N ILE A 51 -5.54 -16.44 8.19
CA ILE A 51 -4.40 -16.01 7.40
C ILE A 51 -3.95 -14.63 7.88
N PHE A 52 -2.65 -14.40 7.95
CA PHE A 52 -2.15 -13.07 8.25
C PHE A 52 -2.34 -12.15 7.04
N VAL A 53 -3.21 -11.16 7.17
CA VAL A 53 -3.53 -10.18 6.12
C VAL A 53 -2.89 -8.84 6.42
N CYS A 54 -2.17 -8.30 5.44
CA CYS A 54 -1.58 -6.97 5.48
C CYS A 54 -1.96 -6.19 4.20
N ILE A 55 -2.55 -5.01 4.36
CA ILE A 55 -2.78 -4.10 3.23
C ILE A 55 -1.58 -3.17 3.11
N VAL A 56 -1.03 -3.06 1.89
CA VAL A 56 0.13 -2.23 1.56
C VAL A 56 -0.29 -1.16 0.57
N SER A 57 -0.09 0.13 0.89
CA SER A 57 -0.60 1.21 0.05
C SER A 57 0.33 2.42 0.00
N GLY A 58 0.21 3.20 -1.09
CA GLY A 58 0.78 4.55 -1.18
C GLY A 58 -0.02 5.62 -0.42
N ARG A 59 -1.22 5.26 0.05
CA ARG A 59 -2.06 6.12 0.91
C ARG A 59 -1.47 6.26 2.30
N SER A 60 -1.85 7.32 3.02
CA SER A 60 -1.53 7.41 4.44
C SER A 60 -2.19 6.27 5.22
N LEU A 61 -1.59 5.89 6.35
CA LEU A 61 -2.13 4.86 7.23
C LEU A 61 -3.55 5.20 7.69
N ALA A 62 -3.81 6.45 8.05
CA ALA A 62 -5.13 6.92 8.47
C ALA A 62 -6.18 6.79 7.34
N ASP A 63 -5.81 7.14 6.10
CA ASP A 63 -6.72 7.06 4.96
C ASP A 63 -7.06 5.61 4.61
N ILE A 64 -6.06 4.74 4.50
CA ILE A 64 -6.31 3.34 4.14
C ILE A 64 -7.10 2.58 5.20
N GLN A 65 -6.87 2.86 6.49
CA GLN A 65 -7.66 2.30 7.58
C GLN A 65 -9.12 2.77 7.54
N LYS A 66 -9.34 4.06 7.24
CA LYS A 66 -10.70 4.61 7.07
C LYS A 66 -11.43 3.98 5.88
N LEU A 67 -10.77 3.83 4.72
CA LEU A 67 -11.38 3.29 3.50
C LEU A 67 -11.73 1.81 3.60
N THR A 68 -10.92 1.03 4.29
CA THR A 68 -11.15 -0.41 4.49
C THR A 68 -12.07 -0.70 5.66
N ALA A 69 -11.95 0.09 6.74
CA ALA A 69 -12.67 -0.07 8.01
C ALA A 69 -12.55 -1.48 8.62
N ILE A 70 -11.36 -2.11 8.50
CA ILE A 70 -11.04 -3.41 9.10
C ILE A 70 -10.04 -3.19 10.24
N LYS A 71 -10.33 -3.68 11.45
CA LYS A 71 -9.52 -3.43 12.65
C LYS A 71 -8.38 -4.43 12.85
N ASP A 72 -8.62 -5.71 12.58
CA ASP A 72 -7.76 -6.82 13.00
C ASP A 72 -6.80 -7.31 11.90
N ILE A 73 -6.40 -6.42 10.98
CA ILE A 73 -5.37 -6.68 9.97
C ILE A 73 -4.20 -5.72 10.12
N ALA A 74 -3.10 -6.05 9.47
CA ALA A 74 -1.95 -5.16 9.40
C ALA A 74 -2.07 -4.17 8.24
N TYR A 75 -1.42 -3.02 8.38
CA TYR A 75 -1.36 -1.97 7.36
C TYR A 75 0.06 -1.46 7.20
N ILE A 76 0.46 -1.24 5.97
CA ILE A 76 1.67 -0.53 5.57
C ILE A 76 1.22 0.64 4.69
N GLY A 77 1.42 1.87 5.18
CA GLY A 77 1.02 3.11 4.52
C GLY A 77 2.20 3.89 3.96
N ASN A 78 1.88 4.97 3.22
CA ASN A 78 2.85 5.91 2.65
C ASN A 78 4.04 5.22 1.96
N HIS A 79 3.75 4.21 1.09
CA HIS A 79 4.78 3.43 0.39
C HIS A 79 5.80 2.74 1.31
N GLY A 80 5.36 2.25 2.47
CA GLY A 80 6.22 1.54 3.41
C GLY A 80 6.80 2.39 4.54
N LEU A 81 6.51 3.71 4.57
CA LEU A 81 7.06 4.62 5.58
C LEU A 81 6.38 4.52 6.94
N GLU A 82 5.22 3.91 7.01
CA GLU A 82 4.49 3.70 8.26
C GLU A 82 3.79 2.34 8.28
N ILE A 83 3.75 1.74 9.45
CA ILE A 83 3.23 0.38 9.68
C ILE A 83 2.30 0.42 10.89
N SER A 84 1.20 -0.31 10.83
CA SER A 84 0.31 -0.56 11.96
C SER A 84 -0.09 -2.02 12.01
N CYS A 85 0.02 -2.63 13.18
CA CYS A 85 -0.42 -4.00 13.42
C CYS A 85 -0.76 -4.20 14.89
N ARG A 86 -1.98 -4.66 15.18
CA ARG A 86 -2.42 -5.04 16.54
C ARG A 86 -2.15 -3.97 17.60
N GLY A 87 -2.52 -2.72 17.31
CA GLY A 87 -2.33 -1.59 18.22
C GLY A 87 -0.89 -1.07 18.34
N ARG A 88 0.08 -1.71 17.68
CA ARG A 88 1.47 -1.24 17.59
C ARG A 88 1.67 -0.48 16.29
N GLY A 89 2.47 0.60 16.33
CA GLY A 89 2.80 1.43 15.17
C GLY A 89 4.30 1.62 15.02
N TRP A 90 4.74 1.78 13.76
CA TRP A 90 6.10 2.15 13.41
C TRP A 90 6.09 3.19 12.30
N ILE A 91 6.98 4.15 12.39
CA ILE A 91 7.19 5.19 11.37
C ILE A 91 8.69 5.23 11.09
N HIS A 92 9.05 5.30 9.80
CA HIS A 92 10.44 5.43 9.38
C HIS A 92 11.09 6.67 10.04
N PRO A 93 12.18 6.54 10.81
CA PRO A 93 12.75 7.64 11.61
C PRO A 93 13.06 8.89 10.78
N GLU A 94 13.74 8.73 9.62
CA GLU A 94 14.05 9.84 8.73
C GLU A 94 12.80 10.52 8.16
N ALA A 95 11.78 9.75 7.77
CA ALA A 95 10.52 10.32 7.27
C ALA A 95 9.81 11.13 8.37
N LYS A 96 9.84 10.66 9.61
CA LYS A 96 9.33 11.40 10.77
C LYS A 96 10.05 12.72 10.97
N ARG A 97 11.39 12.74 10.84
CA ARG A 97 12.23 13.94 10.94
C ARG A 97 11.94 14.96 9.83
N ILE A 98 11.67 14.48 8.61
CA ILE A 98 11.45 15.32 7.42
C ILE A 98 10.00 15.88 7.38
N LYS A 99 9.07 15.33 8.14
CA LYS A 99 7.65 15.75 8.12
C LYS A 99 7.40 17.27 8.20
N PRO A 100 8.09 18.06 9.06
CA PRO A 100 7.91 19.52 9.09
C PRO A 100 8.32 20.20 7.77
N VAL A 101 9.41 19.74 7.14
CA VAL A 101 9.89 20.26 5.86
C VAL A 101 8.88 19.98 4.74
N LEU A 102 8.32 18.78 4.71
CA LEU A 102 7.27 18.41 3.76
C LEU A 102 6.05 19.32 3.91
N LYS A 103 5.59 19.54 5.14
CA LYS A 103 4.44 20.40 5.42
C LYS A 103 4.67 21.82 4.93
N ASP A 104 5.83 22.43 5.21
CA ASP A 104 6.21 23.77 4.72
C ASP A 104 6.18 23.85 3.18
N VAL A 105 6.74 22.84 2.50
CA VAL A 105 6.73 22.79 1.02
C VAL A 105 5.31 22.71 0.46
N LEU A 106 4.45 21.86 1.03
CA LEU A 106 3.06 21.75 0.60
C LEU A 106 2.27 23.04 0.83
N GLU A 107 2.48 23.73 1.94
CA GLU A 107 1.88 25.02 2.23
C GLU A 107 2.34 26.11 1.27
N ARG A 108 3.63 26.13 0.90
CA ARG A 108 4.16 27.07 -0.12
C ARG A 108 3.56 26.81 -1.49
N ILE A 109 3.42 25.54 -1.90
CA ILE A 109 2.76 25.18 -3.16
C ILE A 109 1.31 25.66 -3.13
N ARG A 110 0.54 25.40 -2.05
CA ARG A 110 -0.84 25.90 -1.92
C ARG A 110 -0.93 27.42 -2.06
N ARG A 111 -0.08 28.17 -1.37
CA ARG A 111 -0.07 29.63 -1.47
C ARG A 111 0.23 30.15 -2.87
N LYS A 112 1.19 29.50 -3.58
CA LYS A 112 1.56 29.92 -4.94
C LYS A 112 0.58 29.49 -6.02
N THR A 113 -0.19 28.46 -5.78
CA THR A 113 -1.23 27.99 -6.71
C THR A 113 -2.61 28.60 -6.41
N GLY A 114 -2.84 29.04 -5.18
CA GLY A 114 -4.15 29.56 -4.79
C GLY A 114 -5.27 28.54 -5.03
N ASP A 115 -6.47 29.03 -5.28
CA ASP A 115 -7.66 28.21 -5.52
C ASP A 115 -7.83 27.85 -7.00
N TRP A 116 -6.85 27.16 -7.60
CA TRP A 116 -7.01 26.68 -8.97
C TRP A 116 -8.08 25.58 -9.03
N PRO A 117 -9.20 25.79 -9.77
CA PRO A 117 -10.30 24.83 -9.84
C PRO A 117 -9.82 23.46 -10.33
N GLY A 118 -10.03 22.43 -9.54
CA GLY A 118 -9.62 21.06 -9.85
C GLY A 118 -8.19 20.68 -9.43
N LEU A 119 -7.42 21.61 -8.86
CA LEU A 119 -6.14 21.30 -8.22
C LEU A 119 -6.39 20.85 -6.77
N LEU A 120 -5.71 19.76 -6.36
CA LEU A 120 -5.73 19.30 -4.97
C LEU A 120 -4.29 19.06 -4.49
N VAL A 121 -3.87 19.83 -3.48
CA VAL A 121 -2.60 19.62 -2.77
C VAL A 121 -2.90 18.85 -1.49
N GLU A 122 -2.59 17.56 -1.47
CA GLU A 122 -2.86 16.64 -0.37
C GLU A 122 -1.63 16.45 0.51
N ASP A 123 -1.80 16.60 1.82
CA ASP A 123 -0.81 16.22 2.84
C ASP A 123 -1.19 14.84 3.40
N LYS A 124 -0.36 13.84 3.14
CA LYS A 124 -0.50 12.46 3.65
C LYS A 124 0.33 12.23 4.92
N GLY A 125 0.84 13.29 5.53
CA GLY A 125 1.63 13.27 6.75
C GLY A 125 3.11 12.95 6.56
N LEU A 126 3.48 11.94 5.80
CA LEU A 126 4.87 11.55 5.50
C LEU A 126 5.24 11.71 4.03
N THR A 127 4.24 11.85 3.17
CA THR A 127 4.35 12.18 1.75
C THR A 127 3.30 13.22 1.39
N GLY A 128 3.42 13.86 0.24
CA GLY A 128 2.42 14.79 -0.27
C GLY A 128 2.13 14.53 -1.74
N SER A 129 0.94 14.90 -2.18
CA SER A 129 0.54 14.78 -3.58
C SER A 129 -0.06 16.06 -4.11
N VAL A 130 0.30 16.43 -5.34
CA VAL A 130 -0.31 17.54 -6.08
C VAL A 130 -1.10 16.93 -7.24
N HIS A 131 -2.40 16.76 -7.04
CA HIS A 131 -3.30 16.13 -8.02
C HIS A 131 -3.81 17.18 -9.00
N TYR A 132 -3.57 16.96 -10.30
CA TYR A 132 -4.01 17.84 -11.38
C TYR A 132 -4.93 17.16 -12.40
N ARG A 133 -5.50 16.01 -12.02
CA ARG A 133 -6.40 15.23 -12.89
C ARG A 133 -7.70 15.95 -13.23
N ARG A 134 -8.18 16.79 -12.31
CA ARG A 134 -9.45 17.52 -12.41
C ARG A 134 -9.29 18.93 -12.99
N LEU A 135 -8.08 19.34 -13.37
CA LEU A 135 -7.89 20.60 -14.06
C LEU A 135 -8.59 20.53 -15.43
N ALA A 136 -9.28 21.63 -15.76
CA ALA A 136 -9.99 21.77 -17.05
C ALA A 136 -9.03 21.86 -18.25
N VAL A 137 -7.78 22.22 -18.02
CA VAL A 137 -6.72 22.38 -19.01
C VAL A 137 -5.62 21.34 -18.80
N PRO A 138 -4.81 21.02 -19.83
CA PRO A 138 -3.59 20.24 -19.66
C PRO A 138 -2.72 20.83 -18.56
N LEU A 139 -1.85 19.99 -17.94
CA LEU A 139 -0.96 20.41 -16.84
C LEU A 139 -0.31 21.77 -17.16
N PRO A 140 -0.64 22.83 -16.40
CA PRO A 140 -0.04 24.15 -16.65
C PRO A 140 1.47 24.09 -16.37
N LYS A 141 2.26 24.64 -17.31
CA LYS A 141 3.71 24.76 -17.16
C LYS A 141 4.06 25.41 -15.81
N LYS A 142 3.32 26.45 -15.44
CA LYS A 142 3.45 27.15 -14.16
C LYS A 142 3.28 26.22 -12.94
N LEU A 143 2.36 25.24 -12.96
CA LEU A 143 2.18 24.30 -11.84
C LEU A 143 3.40 23.38 -11.69
N ARG A 144 3.92 22.88 -12.81
CA ARG A 144 5.16 22.09 -12.82
C ARG A 144 6.32 22.90 -12.26
N GLU A 145 6.53 24.11 -12.77
CA GLU A 145 7.63 24.99 -12.34
C GLU A 145 7.54 25.32 -10.85
N ILE A 146 6.35 25.65 -10.33
CA ILE A 146 6.14 25.87 -8.89
C ILE A 146 6.52 24.63 -8.08
N THR A 147 5.98 23.48 -8.46
CA THR A 147 6.17 22.25 -7.69
C THR A 147 7.64 21.79 -7.69
N GLU A 148 8.26 21.80 -8.87
CA GLU A 148 9.68 21.44 -9.03
C GLU A 148 10.59 22.43 -8.28
N HIS A 149 10.31 23.72 -8.34
CA HIS A 149 11.08 24.74 -7.65
C HIS A 149 11.05 24.56 -6.13
N GLU A 150 9.85 24.39 -5.53
CA GLU A 150 9.72 24.26 -4.08
C GLU A 150 10.39 22.96 -3.56
N VAL A 151 10.27 21.87 -4.29
CA VAL A 151 10.94 20.61 -3.90
C VAL A 151 12.46 20.71 -4.11
N ARG A 152 12.92 21.36 -5.18
CA ARG A 152 14.36 21.54 -5.44
C ARG A 152 15.09 22.34 -4.36
N LEU A 153 14.42 23.33 -3.75
CA LEU A 153 14.95 24.08 -2.60
C LEU A 153 15.20 23.18 -1.36
N ARG A 154 14.60 21.99 -1.34
CA ARG A 154 14.69 21.00 -0.27
C ARG A 154 15.16 19.62 -0.78
N ASN A 155 16.00 19.60 -1.81
CA ASN A 155 16.40 18.36 -2.49
C ASN A 155 17.21 17.38 -1.62
N ARG A 156 17.78 17.85 -0.52
CA ARG A 156 18.42 16.97 0.48
C ARG A 156 17.41 16.17 1.27
N GLU A 157 16.25 16.76 1.57
CA GLU A 157 15.19 16.16 2.38
C GLU A 157 14.08 15.53 1.54
N LEU A 158 13.76 16.13 0.38
CA LEU A 158 12.60 15.76 -0.44
C LEU A 158 13.00 15.47 -1.88
N LYS A 159 12.25 14.56 -2.50
CA LYS A 159 12.30 14.27 -3.93
C LYS A 159 10.91 14.35 -4.54
N LEU A 160 10.87 14.71 -5.82
CA LEU A 160 9.67 14.72 -6.64
C LEU A 160 9.64 13.48 -7.53
N THR A 161 8.50 12.81 -7.60
CA THR A 161 8.22 11.76 -8.57
C THR A 161 6.90 12.05 -9.27
N GLU A 162 6.76 11.62 -10.50
CA GLU A 162 5.57 11.87 -11.31
C GLU A 162 4.77 10.57 -11.47
N GLY A 163 3.47 10.65 -11.17
CA GLY A 163 2.51 9.59 -11.38
C GLY A 163 1.46 9.98 -12.43
N LYS A 164 0.41 9.18 -12.54
CA LYS A 164 -0.66 9.39 -13.53
C LYS A 164 -1.52 10.62 -13.17
N LYS A 165 -1.13 11.81 -13.65
CA LYS A 165 -1.74 13.11 -13.36
C LYS A 165 -1.62 13.53 -11.90
N VAL A 166 -0.48 13.26 -11.30
CA VAL A 166 -0.13 13.62 -9.93
C VAL A 166 1.38 13.82 -9.81
N PHE A 167 1.82 14.81 -9.05
CA PHE A 167 3.18 14.90 -8.52
C PHE A 167 3.19 14.35 -7.10
N GLU A 168 4.08 13.41 -6.82
CA GLU A 168 4.30 12.85 -5.50
C GLU A 168 5.56 13.46 -4.90
N ILE A 169 5.42 14.08 -3.72
CA ILE A 169 6.51 14.66 -2.95
C ILE A 169 6.81 13.70 -1.81
N ARG A 170 8.01 13.16 -1.79
CA ARG A 170 8.42 12.11 -0.85
C ARG A 170 9.73 12.46 -0.14
N PRO A 171 9.98 11.93 1.07
CA PRO A 171 11.31 11.98 1.66
C PRO A 171 12.37 11.46 0.69
N ASN A 172 13.50 12.18 0.59
CA ASN A 172 14.62 11.78 -0.27
C ASN A 172 15.49 10.73 0.42
N ILE A 173 14.89 9.61 0.75
CA ILE A 173 15.53 8.44 1.36
C ILE A 173 15.45 7.25 0.41
N LYS A 174 16.40 6.32 0.54
CA LYS A 174 16.40 5.06 -0.21
C LYS A 174 15.41 4.07 0.41
N TRP A 175 14.11 4.39 0.29
CA TRP A 175 13.02 3.61 0.84
C TRP A 175 11.90 3.42 -0.19
N ASP A 176 11.21 2.27 -0.14
CA ASP A 176 10.18 1.83 -1.08
C ASP A 176 9.21 0.84 -0.42
N LYS A 177 8.15 0.44 -1.13
CA LYS A 177 7.16 -0.55 -0.65
C LYS A 177 7.83 -1.88 -0.24
N GLY A 178 8.82 -2.33 -1.00
CA GLY A 178 9.52 -3.59 -0.73
C GLY A 178 10.29 -3.56 0.59
N LYS A 179 10.96 -2.45 0.87
CA LYS A 179 11.67 -2.26 2.15
C LYS A 179 10.70 -2.16 3.31
N GLY A 180 9.54 -1.49 3.13
CA GLY A 180 8.47 -1.47 4.12
C GLY A 180 7.94 -2.86 4.44
N VAL A 181 7.72 -3.70 3.43
CA VAL A 181 7.31 -5.10 3.61
C VAL A 181 8.39 -5.91 4.34
N ARG A 182 9.67 -5.77 3.96
CA ARG A 182 10.77 -6.45 4.65
C ARG A 182 10.90 -6.02 6.11
N GLU A 183 10.77 -4.71 6.38
CA GLU A 183 10.79 -4.19 7.76
C GLU A 183 9.65 -4.77 8.58
N PHE A 184 8.46 -4.82 8.01
CA PHE A 184 7.31 -5.42 8.66
C PHE A 184 7.50 -6.92 8.94
N ILE A 185 8.02 -7.69 8.00
CA ILE A 185 8.33 -9.13 8.19
C ILE A 185 9.35 -9.30 9.32
N ARG A 186 10.38 -8.46 9.39
CA ARG A 186 11.37 -8.45 10.46
C ARG A 186 10.72 -8.12 11.82
N TRP A 187 9.83 -7.13 11.82
CA TRP A 187 9.12 -6.70 13.01
C TRP A 187 8.14 -7.74 13.57
N LEU A 188 7.59 -8.61 12.71
CA LEU A 188 6.72 -9.72 13.13
C LEU A 188 7.48 -10.82 13.87
N ASP A 189 8.80 -10.91 13.74
CA ASP A 189 9.66 -11.95 14.35
C ASP A 189 9.09 -13.36 14.20
N ILE A 190 8.68 -13.72 12.99
CA ILE A 190 8.06 -15.02 12.71
C ILE A 190 9.13 -16.09 12.71
N LYS A 191 9.13 -16.92 13.74
CA LYS A 191 10.12 -18.00 13.96
C LYS A 191 9.90 -19.22 13.07
N GLN A 192 8.67 -19.43 12.57
CA GLN A 192 8.35 -20.57 11.71
C GLN A 192 8.34 -20.16 10.22
N PRO A 193 8.76 -21.07 9.30
CA PRO A 193 8.66 -20.79 7.87
C PRO A 193 7.23 -20.46 7.46
N ALA A 194 7.03 -19.29 6.85
CA ALA A 194 5.75 -18.85 6.34
C ALA A 194 5.85 -18.58 4.83
N LEU A 195 4.82 -18.95 4.09
CA LEU A 195 4.68 -18.57 2.69
C LEU A 195 4.24 -17.12 2.61
N ARG A 196 4.98 -16.28 1.91
CA ARG A 196 4.64 -14.89 1.67
C ARG A 196 4.04 -14.76 0.28
N VAL A 197 2.87 -14.12 0.21
CA VAL A 197 2.21 -13.84 -1.07
C VAL A 197 1.97 -12.34 -1.15
N TYR A 198 2.45 -11.70 -2.20
CA TYR A 198 2.20 -10.28 -2.47
C TYR A 198 1.40 -10.13 -3.77
N ILE A 199 0.32 -9.35 -3.74
CA ILE A 199 -0.51 -9.04 -4.90
C ILE A 199 -0.54 -7.54 -5.11
N GLY A 200 -0.19 -7.05 -6.31
CA GLY A 200 -0.14 -5.63 -6.66
C GLY A 200 -0.28 -5.38 -8.15
N ASP A 201 -0.51 -4.13 -8.59
CA ASP A 201 -0.78 -3.78 -9.99
C ASP A 201 0.16 -2.74 -10.59
N ASP A 202 0.87 -1.98 -9.77
CA ASP A 202 1.60 -0.79 -10.23
C ASP A 202 3.13 -0.92 -10.19
N GLN A 203 3.82 0.18 -10.57
CA GLN A 203 5.28 0.26 -10.58
C GLN A 203 5.88 0.15 -9.19
N THR A 204 5.18 0.63 -8.14
CA THR A 204 5.69 0.61 -6.78
C THR A 204 5.61 -0.77 -6.15
N ASP A 205 4.76 -1.66 -6.70
CA ASP A 205 4.67 -3.06 -6.29
C ASP A 205 5.84 -3.89 -6.82
N GLU A 206 6.47 -3.46 -7.93
CA GLU A 206 7.70 -4.09 -8.43
C GLU A 206 8.82 -4.06 -7.40
N ASP A 207 8.87 -3.02 -6.54
CA ASP A 207 9.82 -2.97 -5.43
C ASP A 207 9.53 -4.07 -4.40
N ALA A 208 8.25 -4.36 -4.14
CA ALA A 208 7.85 -5.45 -3.25
C ALA A 208 8.11 -6.82 -3.91
N PHE A 209 7.85 -6.97 -5.22
CA PHE A 209 8.15 -8.21 -5.95
C PHE A 209 9.63 -8.55 -5.91
N ARG A 210 10.52 -7.56 -6.10
CA ARG A 210 11.97 -7.73 -5.99
C ARG A 210 12.45 -7.97 -4.56
N ALA A 211 11.72 -7.42 -3.57
CA ALA A 211 12.11 -7.51 -2.17
C ALA A 211 11.84 -8.89 -1.56
N LEU A 212 10.85 -9.61 -2.08
CA LEU A 212 10.50 -10.95 -1.64
C LEU A 212 11.46 -11.99 -2.24
N GLY A 213 11.65 -13.10 -1.55
CA GLY A 213 12.56 -14.16 -1.97
C GLY A 213 11.99 -15.08 -3.05
N ARG A 214 12.85 -15.93 -3.62
CA ARG A 214 12.43 -16.91 -4.66
C ARG A 214 11.40 -17.93 -4.17
N SER A 215 11.33 -18.17 -2.86
CA SER A 215 10.35 -19.07 -2.23
C SER A 215 9.01 -18.39 -1.97
N ASP A 216 8.93 -17.08 -2.20
CA ASP A 216 7.72 -16.28 -2.02
C ASP A 216 6.95 -16.16 -3.34
N ILE A 217 5.68 -15.86 -3.29
CA ILE A 217 4.83 -15.75 -4.46
C ILE A 217 4.42 -14.29 -4.68
N THR A 218 4.71 -13.78 -5.86
CA THR A 218 4.36 -12.43 -6.26
C THR A 218 3.40 -12.48 -7.45
N ILE A 219 2.32 -11.71 -7.36
CA ILE A 219 1.22 -11.76 -8.33
C ILE A 219 0.95 -10.34 -8.84
N LEU A 220 1.17 -10.13 -10.14
CA LEU A 220 0.78 -8.90 -10.81
C LEU A 220 -0.71 -8.92 -11.17
N VAL A 221 -1.42 -7.84 -10.89
CA VAL A 221 -2.79 -7.61 -11.37
C VAL A 221 -2.73 -6.79 -12.65
N GLY A 222 -3.36 -7.29 -13.70
CA GLY A 222 -3.40 -6.63 -15.01
C GLY A 222 -2.41 -7.18 -16.03
N ARG A 223 -2.13 -6.39 -17.09
CA ARG A 223 -1.45 -6.86 -18.31
C ARG A 223 -0.07 -6.23 -18.56
N ARG A 224 0.53 -5.62 -17.56
CA ARG A 224 1.86 -5.01 -17.71
C ARG A 224 2.87 -6.06 -18.21
N ARG A 225 3.68 -5.72 -19.22
CA ARG A 225 4.62 -6.66 -19.84
C ARG A 225 5.85 -6.90 -18.97
N ASP A 226 6.46 -5.83 -18.45
CA ASP A 226 7.69 -5.89 -17.68
C ASP A 226 7.39 -5.94 -16.18
N SER A 227 7.46 -7.14 -15.59
CA SER A 227 7.22 -7.35 -14.18
C SER A 227 8.12 -8.45 -13.61
N HIS A 228 8.54 -8.26 -12.34
CA HIS A 228 9.24 -9.25 -11.54
C HIS A 228 8.28 -10.21 -10.82
N ALA A 229 6.96 -10.05 -11.00
CA ALA A 229 5.99 -10.99 -10.45
C ALA A 229 6.11 -12.37 -11.11
N CYS A 230 6.07 -13.42 -10.31
CA CYS A 230 6.12 -14.81 -10.80
C CYS A 230 4.78 -15.31 -11.35
N SER A 231 3.68 -14.62 -11.08
CA SER A 231 2.33 -14.99 -11.56
C SER A 231 1.49 -13.76 -11.86
N ARG A 232 0.30 -13.97 -12.47
CA ARG A 232 -0.58 -12.86 -12.89
C ARG A 232 -2.06 -13.20 -12.63
N LEU A 233 -2.82 -12.13 -12.30
CA LEU A 233 -4.28 -12.12 -12.31
C LEU A 233 -4.74 -11.04 -13.29
N PRO A 234 -5.79 -11.28 -14.10
CA PRO A 234 -6.16 -10.35 -15.16
C PRO A 234 -6.69 -9.00 -14.65
N ASP A 235 -7.37 -9.00 -13.51
CA ASP A 235 -8.07 -7.82 -12.97
C ASP A 235 -8.44 -7.96 -11.49
N VAL A 236 -9.03 -6.92 -10.94
CA VAL A 236 -9.55 -6.85 -9.55
C VAL A 236 -10.59 -7.95 -9.26
N ALA A 237 -11.41 -8.34 -10.24
CA ALA A 237 -12.42 -9.40 -10.04
C ALA A 237 -11.75 -10.76 -9.81
N ALA A 238 -10.69 -11.05 -10.57
CA ALA A 238 -9.89 -12.25 -10.40
C ALA A 238 -9.17 -12.29 -9.04
N VAL A 239 -8.71 -11.14 -8.52
CA VAL A 239 -8.16 -11.06 -7.16
C VAL A 239 -9.22 -11.51 -6.14
N TRP A 240 -10.45 -11.01 -6.22
CA TRP A 240 -11.51 -11.38 -5.29
C TRP A 240 -11.94 -12.84 -5.41
N LYS A 241 -11.95 -13.39 -6.62
CA LYS A 241 -12.17 -14.84 -6.85
C LYS A 241 -11.07 -15.67 -6.20
N PHE A 242 -9.81 -15.26 -6.32
CA PHE A 242 -8.67 -15.91 -5.69
C PHE A 242 -8.77 -15.86 -4.16
N LEU A 243 -9.07 -14.69 -3.57
CA LEU A 243 -9.25 -14.53 -2.12
C LEU A 243 -10.42 -15.38 -1.58
N GLY A 244 -11.51 -15.50 -2.35
CA GLY A 244 -12.62 -16.41 -2.01
C GLY A 244 -12.21 -17.88 -1.99
N ALA A 245 -11.40 -18.31 -2.95
CA ALA A 245 -10.86 -19.67 -2.99
C ALA A 245 -9.90 -19.93 -1.81
N LEU A 246 -9.06 -18.97 -1.43
CA LEU A 246 -8.21 -19.07 -0.23
C LEU A 246 -9.04 -19.27 1.04
N LEU A 247 -10.15 -18.57 1.18
CA LEU A 247 -11.05 -18.72 2.34
C LEU A 247 -11.63 -20.12 2.45
N SER A 248 -11.98 -20.74 1.31
CA SER A 248 -12.59 -22.07 1.29
C SER A 248 -11.68 -23.21 1.72
N ILE A 249 -10.36 -23.01 1.63
CA ILE A 249 -9.35 -24.01 1.99
C ILE A 249 -8.55 -23.68 3.26
N SER A 250 -8.74 -22.46 3.78
CA SER A 250 -8.08 -22.06 5.03
C SER A 250 -8.59 -22.91 6.18
N PRO A 251 -7.71 -23.50 7.01
CA PRO A 251 -8.14 -24.25 8.19
C PRO A 251 -8.98 -23.36 9.10
N PRO A 252 -9.89 -23.94 9.90
CA PRO A 252 -10.67 -23.17 10.87
C PRO A 252 -9.71 -22.43 11.82
N PRO A 253 -10.13 -21.27 12.39
CA PRO A 253 -9.29 -20.50 13.27
C PRO A 253 -8.80 -21.36 14.44
N PRO A 254 -7.55 -21.22 14.88
CA PRO A 254 -7.07 -21.91 16.06
C PRO A 254 -7.97 -21.53 17.25
N SER A 255 -8.31 -22.51 18.08
CA SER A 255 -9.13 -22.29 19.28
C SER A 255 -8.51 -21.15 20.09
N LYS A 256 -9.31 -20.12 20.41
CA LYS A 256 -8.83 -18.98 21.19
C LYS A 256 -8.31 -19.46 22.53
N ASN A 257 -7.03 -19.27 22.79
CA ASN A 257 -6.50 -19.42 24.15
C ASN A 257 -7.28 -18.47 25.07
N ARG A 258 -7.51 -18.89 26.33
CA ARG A 258 -8.27 -18.15 27.35
C ARG A 258 -7.82 -16.69 27.58
N ARG A 259 -6.74 -16.23 26.95
CA ARG A 259 -6.21 -14.86 26.99
C ARG A 259 -6.46 -14.04 25.72
N GLY A 260 -7.27 -14.52 24.75
CA GLY A 260 -7.60 -13.74 23.54
C GLY A 260 -6.47 -13.49 22.55
N HIS A 261 -5.28 -14.02 22.77
CA HIS A 261 -4.14 -13.89 21.87
C HIS A 261 -4.07 -15.06 20.92
N VAL A 262 -4.23 -14.79 19.63
CA VAL A 262 -3.82 -15.70 18.57
C VAL A 262 -2.29 -15.59 18.48
N SER A 263 -1.57 -16.60 18.93
CA SER A 263 -0.11 -16.70 18.71
C SER A 263 0.13 -17.01 17.24
N TRP A 264 0.67 -16.07 16.53
CA TRP A 264 1.15 -16.23 15.14
C TRP A 264 2.57 -16.78 15.13
#